data_96628426d79b623b3112bf73b2f5beb2
#
_entry.id   96628426d79b623b3112bf73b2f5beb2
#
_cell.length_a   1.000
_cell.length_b   1.000
_cell.length_c   1.000
_cell.angle_alpha   90.00
_cell.angle_beta   90.00
_cell.angle_gamma   90.00
#
_symmetry.space_group_name_H-M   'P 1'
#
loop_
_entity.id
_entity.type
_entity.pdbx_description
1 polymer ?
#
loop_
_entity_poly.entity_id
_entity_poly.type
_entity_poly.pdbx_seq_one_letter_code
_entity_poly.pdbx_strand_id
1 'polypeptide(L)'
;MAGAYQTGIYRNVLKECGYEETAITERLEQTFETIFYGTEAERFYHEAGDDMAYLEDTGNHDVRTEGMSYGMMVCVQLNKKAEFDRLWKWVRTYMYIPEGPCRNYFAWS
;
A
#
# COMPACT_ATOMS: atom_id res chain seq x y z
N MET A 1 1.15 -13.53 26.50
CA MET A 1 -0.12 -13.12 25.83
C MET A 1 0.00 -13.54 24.37
N ALA A 2 -0.95 -14.28 23.81
CA ALA A 2 -0.91 -14.71 22.42
C ALA A 2 -1.24 -13.51 21.48
N GLY A 3 -0.48 -13.37 20.40
CA GLY A 3 -0.72 -12.31 19.40
C GLY A 3 -1.87 -12.64 18.44
N ALA A 4 -2.31 -11.66 17.66
CA ALA A 4 -3.42 -11.81 16.71
C ALA A 4 -3.19 -12.94 15.68
N TYR A 5 -1.96 -13.13 15.22
CA TYR A 5 -1.61 -14.24 14.34
C TYR A 5 -1.94 -15.62 14.96
N GLN A 6 -1.67 -15.79 16.26
CA GLN A 6 -1.91 -17.06 16.98
C GLN A 6 -3.37 -17.28 17.32
N THR A 7 -4.10 -16.21 17.61
CA THR A 7 -5.52 -16.26 17.99
C THR A 7 -6.47 -16.17 16.80
N GLY A 8 -6.01 -15.68 15.66
CA GLY A 8 -6.85 -15.34 14.51
C GLY A 8 -7.80 -14.15 14.75
N ILE A 9 -7.65 -13.46 15.88
CA ILE A 9 -8.52 -12.36 16.27
C ILE A 9 -7.78 -11.03 16.07
N TYR A 10 -8.29 -10.22 15.15
CA TYR A 10 -7.80 -8.88 14.87
C TYR A 10 -8.79 -7.85 15.41
N ARG A 11 -8.31 -6.92 16.22
CA ARG A 11 -9.14 -5.85 16.77
C ARG A 11 -9.61 -4.91 15.67
N ASN A 12 -10.88 -4.62 15.64
CA ASN A 12 -11.44 -3.53 14.86
C ASN A 12 -11.69 -2.34 15.80
N VAL A 13 -10.69 -1.45 15.87
CA VAL A 13 -10.73 -0.30 16.80
C VAL A 13 -11.87 0.66 16.45
N LEU A 14 -12.21 0.83 15.18
CA LEU A 14 -13.32 1.69 14.77
C LEU A 14 -14.66 1.12 15.26
N LYS A 15 -14.85 -0.20 15.18
CA LYS A 15 -16.03 -0.86 15.72
C LYS A 15 -16.10 -0.74 17.26
N GLU A 16 -14.97 -0.88 17.94
CA GLU A 16 -14.88 -0.68 19.39
C GLU A 16 -15.21 0.79 19.80
N CYS A 17 -14.92 1.76 18.93
CA CYS A 17 -15.33 3.16 19.11
C CYS A 17 -16.79 3.45 18.75
N GLY A 18 -17.58 2.44 18.38
CA GLY A 18 -19.01 2.56 18.15
C GLY A 18 -19.44 2.82 16.72
N TYR A 19 -18.52 2.73 15.75
CA TYR A 19 -18.88 2.82 14.33
C TYR A 19 -19.51 1.52 13.83
N GLU A 20 -20.55 1.64 13.01
CA GLU A 20 -21.18 0.50 12.35
C GLU A 20 -20.24 -0.16 11.33
N GLU A 21 -20.29 -1.49 11.25
CA GLU A 21 -19.39 -2.26 10.39
C GLU A 21 -19.55 -1.94 8.91
N THR A 22 -20.79 -1.69 8.45
CA THR A 22 -21.08 -1.23 7.09
C THR A 22 -20.44 0.12 6.80
N ALA A 23 -20.57 1.09 7.71
CA ALA A 23 -19.97 2.41 7.57
C ALA A 23 -18.44 2.36 7.54
N ILE A 24 -17.82 1.46 8.31
CA ILE A 24 -16.37 1.22 8.29
C ILE A 24 -15.94 0.68 6.93
N THR A 25 -16.64 -0.33 6.43
CA THR A 25 -16.33 -0.94 5.12
C THR A 25 -16.46 0.06 3.99
N GLU A 26 -17.57 0.80 3.94
CA GLU A 26 -17.79 1.84 2.93
C GLU A 26 -16.71 2.92 2.97
N ARG A 27 -16.32 3.34 4.17
CA ARG A 27 -15.27 4.35 4.33
C ARG A 27 -13.90 3.85 3.85
N LEU A 28 -13.56 2.60 4.12
CA LEU A 28 -12.30 1.98 3.66
C LEU A 28 -12.25 1.88 2.13
N GLU A 29 -13.33 1.38 1.51
CA GLU A 29 -13.41 1.29 0.04
C GLU A 29 -13.37 2.69 -0.61
N GLN A 30 -14.12 3.65 -0.09
CA GLN A 30 -14.10 5.03 -0.59
C GLN A 30 -12.71 5.67 -0.45
N THR A 31 -12.02 5.42 0.67
CA THR A 31 -10.66 5.95 0.88
C THR A 31 -9.68 5.29 -0.09
N PHE A 32 -9.79 3.99 -0.32
CA PHE A 32 -8.97 3.29 -1.33
C PHE A 32 -9.17 3.92 -2.72
N GLU A 33 -10.44 4.07 -3.16
CA GLU A 33 -10.74 4.67 -4.46
C GLU A 33 -10.18 6.10 -4.58
N THR A 34 -10.26 6.89 -3.53
CA THR A 34 -9.70 8.26 -3.53
C THR A 34 -8.17 8.26 -3.65
N ILE A 35 -7.49 7.45 -2.86
CA ILE A 35 -6.01 7.41 -2.82
C ILE A 35 -5.41 6.78 -4.08
N PHE A 36 -6.08 5.77 -4.64
CA PHE A 36 -5.56 5.03 -5.80
C PHE A 36 -6.06 5.59 -7.13
N TYR A 37 -7.32 6.02 -7.21
CA TYR A 37 -8.00 6.36 -8.46
C TYR A 37 -8.71 7.72 -8.47
N GLY A 38 -8.52 8.51 -7.43
CA GLY A 38 -9.07 9.85 -7.33
C GLY A 38 -8.50 10.84 -8.33
N THR A 39 -8.81 12.09 -8.15
CA THR A 39 -8.25 13.18 -8.97
C THR A 39 -6.73 13.28 -8.79
N GLU A 40 -6.08 14.02 -9.67
CA GLU A 40 -4.64 14.29 -9.61
C GLU A 40 -4.19 14.90 -8.27
N ALA A 41 -5.09 15.65 -7.61
CA ALA A 41 -4.84 16.27 -6.30
C ALA A 41 -5.06 15.32 -5.11
N GLU A 42 -5.67 14.17 -5.32
CA GLU A 42 -6.06 13.23 -4.25
C GLU A 42 -5.28 11.93 -4.28
N ARG A 43 -4.89 11.47 -5.47
CA ARG A 43 -4.26 10.16 -5.63
C ARG A 43 -2.77 10.20 -5.34
N PHE A 44 -2.29 9.12 -4.75
CA PHE A 44 -0.86 8.82 -4.59
C PHE A 44 -0.39 7.73 -5.56
N TYR A 45 -1.32 6.94 -6.08
CA TYR A 45 -1.04 5.82 -6.97
C TYR A 45 -0.99 6.28 -8.42
N HIS A 46 0.10 5.95 -9.10
CA HIS A 46 0.33 6.30 -10.50
C HIS A 46 0.74 5.07 -11.30
N GLU A 47 0.05 4.80 -12.39
CA GLU A 47 0.42 3.75 -13.32
C GLU A 47 1.68 4.12 -14.10
N ALA A 48 2.57 3.15 -14.32
CA ALA A 48 3.82 3.29 -15.04
C ALA A 48 3.96 2.17 -16.07
N GLY A 49 3.81 2.51 -17.33
CA GLY A 49 3.76 1.52 -18.41
C GLY A 49 2.50 0.64 -18.31
N ASP A 50 2.57 -0.56 -18.89
CA ASP A 50 1.40 -1.43 -19.03
C ASP A 50 1.07 -2.22 -17.74
N ASP A 51 2.07 -2.49 -16.90
CA ASP A 51 1.94 -3.47 -15.82
C ASP A 51 2.68 -3.12 -14.53
N MET A 52 3.10 -1.88 -14.37
CA MET A 52 3.72 -1.34 -13.15
C MET A 52 2.94 -0.15 -12.60
N ALA A 53 3.15 0.15 -11.34
CA ALA A 53 2.64 1.35 -10.69
C ALA A 53 3.53 1.72 -9.50
N TYR A 54 3.45 2.96 -9.06
CA TYR A 54 4.15 3.46 -7.88
C TYR A 54 3.24 4.35 -7.03
N LEU A 55 3.65 4.55 -5.78
CA LEU A 55 3.05 5.54 -4.89
C LEU A 55 4.03 6.70 -4.72
N GLU A 56 3.57 7.89 -5.01
CA GLU A 56 4.34 9.12 -4.90
C GLU A 56 4.39 9.63 -3.46
N ASP A 57 5.58 10.02 -3.01
CA ASP A 57 5.75 10.94 -1.88
C ASP A 57 5.48 12.36 -2.37
N THR A 58 4.32 12.89 -2.06
CA THR A 58 3.88 14.20 -2.54
C THR A 58 4.65 15.38 -1.94
N GLY A 59 5.40 15.15 -0.86
CA GLY A 59 6.25 16.17 -0.25
C GLY A 59 7.58 16.38 -0.99
N ASN A 60 8.08 15.32 -1.61
CA ASN A 60 9.37 15.34 -2.29
C ASN A 60 9.28 15.01 -3.77
N HIS A 61 8.12 14.61 -4.26
CA HIS A 61 7.87 14.16 -5.63
C HIS A 61 8.82 13.03 -6.05
N ASP A 62 9.01 12.07 -5.14
CA ASP A 62 9.81 10.88 -5.37
C ASP A 62 9.05 9.60 -4.97
N VAL A 63 9.69 8.45 -5.08
CA VAL A 63 9.11 7.16 -4.69
C VAL A 63 9.98 6.52 -3.61
N ARG A 64 9.39 6.27 -2.44
CA ARG A 64 10.09 5.76 -1.27
C ARG A 64 9.59 4.38 -0.83
N THR A 65 10.46 3.62 -0.19
CA THR A 65 10.11 2.29 0.35
C THR A 65 8.96 2.35 1.33
N GLU A 66 8.85 3.41 2.13
CA GLU A 66 7.74 3.62 3.06
C GLU A 66 6.41 3.69 2.33
N GLY A 67 6.28 4.59 1.35
CA GLY A 67 5.05 4.73 0.55
C GLY A 67 4.68 3.45 -0.17
N MET A 68 5.66 2.82 -0.84
CA MET A 68 5.45 1.56 -1.55
C MET A 68 5.00 0.43 -0.62
N SER A 69 5.62 0.31 0.57
CA SER A 69 5.27 -0.72 1.55
C SER A 69 3.87 -0.50 2.14
N TYR A 70 3.51 0.73 2.46
CA TYR A 70 2.15 1.06 2.93
C TYR A 70 1.10 0.76 1.87
N GLY A 71 1.33 1.15 0.63
CA GLY A 71 0.42 0.84 -0.46
C GLY A 71 0.22 -0.65 -0.70
N MET A 72 1.30 -1.42 -0.70
CA MET A 72 1.21 -2.88 -0.80
C MET A 72 0.47 -3.50 0.38
N MET A 73 0.67 -2.99 1.60
CA MET A 73 -0.06 -3.46 2.78
C MET A 73 -1.56 -3.16 2.67
N VAL A 74 -1.94 -1.97 2.22
CA VAL A 74 -3.35 -1.61 1.95
C VAL A 74 -3.96 -2.57 0.93
N CYS A 75 -3.24 -2.85 -0.16
CA CYS A 75 -3.69 -3.79 -1.19
C CYS A 75 -3.94 -5.20 -0.62
N VAL A 76 -3.07 -5.70 0.25
CA VAL A 76 -3.26 -7.00 0.93
C VAL A 76 -4.49 -6.98 1.81
N GLN A 77 -4.66 -5.95 2.63
CA GLN A 77 -5.79 -5.83 3.57
C GLN A 77 -7.15 -5.74 2.85
N LEU A 78 -7.18 -5.08 1.70
CA LEU A 78 -8.41 -4.86 0.92
C LEU A 78 -8.59 -5.84 -0.25
N ASN A 79 -7.73 -6.87 -0.35
CA ASN A 79 -7.75 -7.87 -1.43
C ASN A 79 -7.61 -7.26 -2.85
N LYS A 80 -6.75 -6.26 -3.00
CA LYS A 80 -6.45 -5.57 -4.26
C LYS A 80 -5.17 -6.15 -4.89
N LYS A 81 -5.27 -7.39 -5.39
CA LYS A 81 -4.10 -8.12 -5.89
C LYS A 81 -3.47 -7.48 -7.14
N ALA A 82 -4.28 -6.96 -8.04
CA ALA A 82 -3.77 -6.36 -9.28
C ALA A 82 -2.87 -5.15 -8.99
N GLU A 83 -3.29 -4.27 -8.10
CA GLU A 83 -2.55 -3.11 -7.67
C GLU A 83 -1.27 -3.51 -6.91
N PHE A 84 -1.37 -4.52 -6.03
CA PHE A 84 -0.20 -5.09 -5.35
C PHE A 84 0.86 -5.59 -6.35
N ASP A 85 0.46 -6.38 -7.33
CA ASP A 85 1.37 -6.95 -8.32
C ASP A 85 2.09 -5.86 -9.13
N ARG A 86 1.40 -4.78 -9.49
CA ARG A 86 1.98 -3.62 -10.18
C ARG A 86 2.99 -2.87 -9.32
N LEU A 87 2.67 -2.61 -8.05
CA LEU A 87 3.56 -1.98 -7.08
C LEU A 87 4.80 -2.84 -6.83
N TRP A 88 4.61 -4.13 -6.61
CA TRP A 88 5.69 -5.07 -6.40
C TRP A 88 6.64 -5.15 -7.61
N LYS A 89 6.07 -5.19 -8.81
CA LYS A 89 6.88 -5.21 -10.04
C LYS A 89 7.74 -3.95 -10.17
N TRP A 90 7.17 -2.78 -9.86
CA TRP A 90 7.91 -1.52 -9.88
C TRP A 90 9.07 -1.52 -8.87
N VAL A 91 8.81 -1.92 -7.62
CA VAL A 91 9.82 -2.05 -6.55
C VAL A 91 10.94 -3.00 -6.96
N ARG A 92 10.59 -4.15 -7.52
CA ARG A 92 11.59 -5.13 -8.00
C ARG A 92 12.42 -4.62 -9.17
N THR A 93 11.87 -3.77 -9.99
CA THR A 93 12.54 -3.25 -11.19
C THR A 93 13.48 -2.10 -10.85
N TYR A 94 13.05 -1.17 -10.00
CA TYR A 94 13.76 0.10 -9.79
C TYR A 94 14.42 0.26 -8.42
N MET A 95 13.94 -0.43 -7.40
CA MET A 95 14.46 -0.26 -6.03
C MET A 95 15.32 -1.45 -5.56
N TYR A 96 15.14 -2.64 -6.12
CA TYR A 96 15.91 -3.82 -5.73
C TYR A 96 17.38 -3.69 -6.15
N ILE A 97 18.30 -3.99 -5.20
CA ILE A 97 19.74 -3.94 -5.40
C ILE A 97 20.25 -5.38 -5.65
N PRO A 98 20.59 -5.73 -6.91
CA PRO A 98 20.97 -7.11 -7.23
C PRO A 98 22.42 -7.45 -6.89
N GLU A 99 23.30 -6.47 -6.71
CA GLU A 99 24.73 -6.67 -6.49
C GLU A 99 25.35 -5.60 -5.57
N GLY A 100 26.61 -5.82 -5.20
CA GLY A 100 27.36 -4.89 -4.34
C GLY A 100 27.13 -5.14 -2.84
N PRO A 101 27.62 -4.23 -1.96
CA PRO A 101 27.53 -4.37 -0.51
C PRO A 101 26.11 -4.47 0.03
N CYS A 102 25.16 -3.80 -0.64
CA CYS A 102 23.74 -3.76 -0.27
C CYS A 102 22.88 -4.76 -1.07
N ARG A 103 23.51 -5.79 -1.64
CA ARG A 103 22.78 -6.82 -2.40
C ARG A 103 21.65 -7.45 -1.59
N ASN A 104 20.51 -7.66 -2.23
CA ASN A 104 19.27 -8.19 -1.67
C ASN A 104 18.49 -7.22 -0.76
N TYR A 105 18.92 -5.98 -0.67
CA TYR A 105 18.14 -4.91 -0.07
C TYR A 105 17.42 -4.09 -1.16
N PHE A 106 16.64 -3.13 -0.72
CA PHE A 106 15.98 -2.16 -1.58
C PHE A 106 16.54 -0.78 -1.31
N ALA A 107 16.72 0.01 -2.36
CA ALA A 107 17.05 1.42 -2.22
C ALA A 107 15.90 2.14 -1.52
N TRP A 108 16.23 3.12 -0.70
CA TRP A 108 15.22 3.90 0.01
C TRP A 108 14.34 4.73 -0.94
N SER A 109 14.95 5.28 -1.96
CA SER A 109 14.28 6.08 -2.98
C SER A 109 14.94 5.88 -4.34
#